data_0840f7b4d754d8012abcc8e7256abaa8
#
_entry.id   0840f7b4d754d8012abcc8e7256abaa8
#
_cell.length_a   1.000
_cell.length_b   1.000
_cell.length_c   1.000
_cell.angle_alpha   90.00
_cell.angle_beta   90.00
_cell.angle_gamma   90.00
#
_symmetry.space_group_name_H-M   'P 1'
#
loop_
_entity.id
_entity.type
_entity.pdbx_description
1 polymer ?
#
loop_
_entity_poly.entity_id
_entity_poly.type
_entity_poly.pdbx_seq_one_letter_code
_entity_poly.pdbx_strand_id
1 'polypeptide(L)' 'MAYEFNHYYELQNVATGKYVNVLGNHEDGTVKNGETVNLFSRTNNPDQRWALENFGGNGNVRIVL' A
#
# COMPACT_ATOMS: atom_id res chain seq x y z
N MET A 1 17.19 -4.75 -4.73
CA MET A 1 15.99 -5.24 -4.05
C MET A 1 15.11 -6.00 -5.03
N ALA A 2 14.68 -7.17 -4.67
CA ALA A 2 13.77 -7.96 -5.50
C ALA A 2 12.33 -7.76 -5.05
N TYR A 3 11.43 -7.50 -5.99
CA TYR A 3 10.00 -7.44 -5.75
C TYR A 3 9.28 -8.04 -6.94
N GLU A 4 8.01 -8.40 -6.75
CA GLU A 4 7.21 -9.05 -7.77
C GLU A 4 5.90 -8.29 -7.98
N PHE A 5 5.45 -8.20 -9.23
CA PHE A 5 4.25 -7.41 -9.56
C PHE A 5 2.93 -8.09 -9.21
N ASN A 6 2.94 -9.39 -9.06
CA ASN A 6 1.71 -10.16 -8.78
C ASN A 6 1.56 -10.55 -7.32
N HIS A 7 2.21 -9.82 -6.42
CA HIS A 7 2.11 -10.01 -4.98
C HIS A 7 1.67 -8.73 -4.29
N TYR A 8 1.09 -8.86 -3.11
CA TYR A 8 0.77 -7.73 -2.26
C TYR A 8 1.85 -7.55 -1.20
N TYR A 9 2.11 -6.31 -0.88
CA TYR A 9 3.13 -5.93 0.09
C TYR A 9 2.54 -5.00 1.14
N GLU A 10 3.07 -5.09 2.35
CA GLU A 10 2.88 -4.07 3.36
C GLU A 10 4.10 -3.16 3.33
N LEU A 11 3.87 -1.84 3.39
CA LEU A 11 4.93 -0.85 3.33
C LEU A 11 5.11 -0.24 4.71
N GLN A 12 6.26 -0.46 5.33
CA GLN A 12 6.53 -0.03 6.69
C GLN A 12 7.52 1.13 6.71
N ASN A 13 7.19 2.16 7.49
CA ASN A 13 8.15 3.23 7.79
C ASN A 13 9.10 2.74 8.87
N VAL A 14 10.39 2.68 8.55
CA VAL A 14 11.41 2.11 9.43
C VAL A 14 11.57 2.91 10.72
N ALA A 15 11.43 4.24 10.64
CA ALA A 15 11.64 5.10 11.79
C ALA A 15 10.52 4.99 12.83
N THR A 16 9.28 4.82 12.39
CA THR A 16 8.12 4.78 13.29
C THR A 16 7.56 3.38 13.50
N GLY A 17 7.88 2.44 12.63
CA GLY A 17 7.29 1.10 12.63
C GLY A 17 5.86 1.04 12.12
N LYS A 18 5.31 2.16 11.68
CA LYS A 18 3.94 2.23 11.18
C LYS A 18 3.87 1.88 9.69
N TYR A 19 2.69 1.57 9.23
CA TYR A 19 2.47 1.08 7.87
C TYR A 19 1.69 2.09 7.04
N VAL A 20 1.96 2.10 5.73
CA VAL A 20 1.21 2.91 4.77
C VAL A 20 -0.22 2.37 4.72
N ASN A 21 -1.17 3.26 4.94
CA ASN A 21 -2.56 2.93 5.22
C ASN A 21 -3.49 3.93 4.53
N VAL A 22 -4.71 3.52 4.21
CA VAL A 22 -5.76 4.44 3.79
C VAL A 22 -6.59 4.82 5.00
N LEU A 23 -6.73 6.12 5.24
CA LEU A 23 -7.45 6.63 6.40
C LEU A 23 -8.92 6.21 6.35
N GLY A 24 -9.43 5.80 7.49
CA GLY A 24 -10.77 5.26 7.64
C GLY A 24 -10.74 3.76 7.91
N ASN A 25 -11.89 3.18 8.16
CA ASN A 25 -11.99 1.76 8.44
C ASN A 25 -12.43 1.00 7.20
N HIS A 26 -11.47 0.48 6.44
CA HIS A 26 -11.72 -0.22 5.18
C HIS A 26 -11.48 -1.72 5.31
N GLU A 27 -12.07 -2.32 6.31
CA GLU A 27 -11.89 -3.75 6.58
C GLU A 27 -12.35 -4.63 5.41
N ASP A 28 -13.31 -4.17 4.65
CA ASP A 28 -13.83 -4.88 3.47
C ASP A 28 -13.05 -4.58 2.19
N GLY A 29 -12.05 -3.72 2.26
CA GLY A 29 -11.25 -3.32 1.11
C GLY A 29 -11.90 -2.29 0.20
N THR A 30 -13.03 -1.71 0.59
CA THR A 30 -13.74 -0.72 -0.22
C THR A 30 -13.08 0.64 -0.07
N VAL A 31 -12.23 1.01 -1.02
CA VAL A 31 -11.49 2.28 -1.02
C VAL A 31 -11.86 3.05 -2.27
N LYS A 32 -12.15 4.36 -2.10
CA LYS A 32 -12.52 5.25 -3.20
C LYS A 32 -11.35 6.16 -3.57
N ASN A 33 -11.36 6.64 -4.82
CA ASN A 33 -10.38 7.63 -5.24
C ASN A 33 -10.47 8.89 -4.37
N GLY A 34 -9.31 9.46 -4.07
CA GLY A 34 -9.23 10.69 -3.31
C GLY A 34 -9.17 10.50 -1.80
N GLU A 35 -9.18 9.29 -1.31
CA GLU A 35 -9.03 9.06 0.12
C GLU A 35 -7.60 9.32 0.58
N THR A 36 -7.47 9.74 1.83
CA THR A 36 -6.20 10.13 2.41
C THR A 36 -5.37 8.90 2.76
N VAL A 37 -4.09 8.93 2.39
CA VAL A 37 -3.10 7.93 2.80
C VAL A 37 -2.34 8.47 4.00
N ASN A 38 -2.13 7.64 5.00
CA ASN A 38 -1.42 8.00 6.21
C ASN A 38 -0.52 6.85 6.69
N LEU A 39 0.12 7.04 7.81
CA LEU A 39 0.85 5.97 8.51
C LEU A 39 0.05 5.54 9.72
N PHE A 40 -0.11 4.25 9.91
CA PHE A 40 -0.94 3.70 10.97
C PHE A 40 -0.35 2.38 11.46
N SER A 41 -0.76 1.95 12.65
CA SER A 41 -0.37 0.65 13.17
C SER A 41 -0.86 -0.46 12.25
N ARG A 42 -0.16 -1.59 12.23
CA ARG A 42 -0.55 -2.72 11.38
C ARG A 42 -1.92 -3.24 11.80
N THR A 43 -2.85 -3.30 10.84
CA THR A 43 -4.21 -3.75 11.08
C THR A 43 -4.52 -5.11 10.46
N ASN A 44 -3.66 -5.56 9.53
CA ASN A 44 -3.90 -6.77 8.74
C ASN A 44 -5.15 -6.68 7.85
N ASN A 45 -5.58 -5.47 7.52
CA ASN A 45 -6.73 -5.20 6.65
C ASN A 45 -6.29 -4.96 5.21
N PRO A 46 -7.19 -5.13 4.23
CA PRO A 46 -6.85 -4.89 2.83
C PRO A 46 -6.38 -3.46 2.53
N ASP A 47 -6.76 -2.47 3.32
CA ASP A 47 -6.36 -1.08 3.13
C ASP A 47 -4.88 -0.80 3.46
N GLN A 48 -4.14 -1.82 3.86
CA GLN A 48 -2.69 -1.75 4.07
C GLN A 48 -1.92 -2.70 3.14
N ARG A 49 -2.59 -3.30 2.16
CA ARG A 49 -1.96 -4.22 1.22
C ARG A 49 -1.85 -3.57 -0.14
N TRP A 50 -0.63 -3.48 -0.64
CA TRP A 50 -0.31 -2.72 -1.85
C TRP A 50 0.32 -3.62 -2.88
N ALA A 51 -0.08 -3.44 -4.14
CA ALA A 51 0.54 -4.10 -5.27
C ALA A 51 1.45 -3.12 -5.99
N LEU A 52 2.44 -3.65 -6.70
CA LEU A 52 3.34 -2.87 -7.53
C LEU A 52 2.99 -3.12 -8.98
N GLU A 53 2.88 -2.05 -9.77
CA GLU A 53 2.62 -2.13 -11.21
C GLU A 53 3.75 -1.46 -11.99
N ASN A 54 4.10 -2.04 -13.12
CA ASN A 54 5.05 -1.42 -14.04
C ASN A 54 4.45 -0.12 -14.58
N PHE A 55 5.22 0.95 -14.55
CA PHE A 55 4.77 2.25 -15.00
C PHE A 55 5.80 2.87 -15.94
N GLY A 56 5.46 2.98 -17.22
CA GLY A 56 6.30 3.62 -18.21
C GLY A 56 7.43 2.76 -18.78
N GLY A 57 7.65 1.57 -18.26
CA GLY A 57 8.60 0.62 -18.83
C GLY A 57 10.08 0.92 -18.63
N ASN A 58 10.43 1.89 -17.77
CA ASN A 58 11.82 2.31 -17.53
C ASN A 58 12.30 1.96 -16.13
N GLY A 59 11.84 0.85 -15.58
CA GLY A 59 12.16 0.49 -14.20
C GLY A 59 11.33 1.26 -13.18
N ASN A 60 10.43 2.12 -13.62
CA ASN A 60 9.52 2.84 -12.75
C ASN A 60 8.33 1.95 -12.39
N VAL A 61 7.84 2.11 -11.18
CA VAL A 61 6.66 1.38 -10.71
C VAL A 61 5.68 2.37 -10.09
N ARG A 62 4.41 1.99 -10.07
CA ARG A 62 3.42 2.67 -9.24
C ARG A 62 2.89 1.70 -8.20
N ILE A 63 2.46 2.26 -7.09
CA ILE A 63 1.92 1.50 -5.96
C ILE A 63 0.41 1.65 -5.98
N VAL A 64 -0.29 0.53 -5.99
CA VAL A 64 -1.75 0.51 -6.04
C VAL A 64 -2.30 -0.33 -4.89
N LEU A 65 -3.47 0.04 -4.45
CA LEU A 65 -4.15 -0.66 -3.37
C LEU A 65 -4.91 -1.88 -3.89
#